data_0b936166ea824e30b6e8221da372034b
#
_entry.id   0b936166ea824e30b6e8221da372034b
#
_cell.length_a   1.000
_cell.length_b   1.000
_cell.length_c   1.000
_cell.angle_alpha   90.00
_cell.angle_beta   90.00
_cell.angle_gamma   90.00
#
_symmetry.space_group_name_H-M   'P 1'
#
loop_
_entity.id
_entity.type
_entity.pdbx_description
1 polymer ?
#
loop_
_entity_poly.entity_id
_entity_poly.type
_entity_poly.pdbx_seq_one_letter_code
_entity_poly.pdbx_strand_id
1 'polypeptide(L)'
;MRLFSEQGFRGASVAQIEAAAGLTPGAGGLYHHFNSKEDVLAFGVHRHLERLEALRDVRRIIGNLGDLRAELSVTARYFLAELDAQSELLRIIVSETRRRPGLLSEAVDQLIASTFRGFAQWLREAAGQQLSEDQASTIATLALGLLLSSRLLSNVIG
;
A
#
# COMPACT_ATOMS: atom_id res chain seq x y z
N MET A 1 -9.63 -9.14 -2.78
CA MET A 1 -9.03 -8.65 -1.51
C MET A 1 -10.04 -8.67 -0.38
N ARG A 2 -11.31 -8.24 -0.60
CA ARG A 2 -12.37 -8.18 0.43
C ARG A 2 -12.50 -9.45 1.29
N LEU A 3 -12.55 -10.63 0.68
CA LEU A 3 -12.64 -11.90 1.45
C LEU A 3 -11.48 -12.09 2.43
N PHE A 4 -10.26 -11.72 2.02
CA PHE A 4 -9.10 -11.83 2.90
C PHE A 4 -9.12 -10.79 4.03
N SER A 5 -9.67 -9.60 3.79
CA SER A 5 -9.78 -8.58 4.84
C SER A 5 -10.87 -8.89 5.87
N GLU A 6 -11.99 -9.46 5.42
CA GLU A 6 -13.14 -9.78 6.28
C GLU A 6 -12.94 -11.09 7.09
N GLN A 7 -12.39 -12.11 6.46
CA GLN A 7 -12.30 -13.46 7.03
C GLN A 7 -10.86 -13.88 7.41
N GLY A 8 -9.88 -13.05 7.07
CA GLY A 8 -8.47 -13.39 7.15
C GLY A 8 -8.07 -14.44 6.11
N PHE A 9 -6.77 -14.66 5.98
CA PHE A 9 -6.25 -15.65 5.02
C PHE A 9 -6.79 -17.07 5.28
N ARG A 10 -6.88 -17.50 6.55
CA ARG A 10 -7.34 -18.86 6.88
C ARG A 10 -8.84 -19.05 6.64
N GLY A 11 -9.65 -18.03 6.94
CA GLY A 11 -11.11 -18.10 6.83
C GLY A 11 -11.60 -18.04 5.38
N ALA A 12 -10.92 -17.34 4.49
CA ALA A 12 -11.26 -17.30 3.07
C ALA A 12 -10.98 -18.65 2.40
N SER A 13 -12.01 -19.40 2.04
CA SER A 13 -11.84 -20.67 1.33
C SER A 13 -11.60 -20.48 -0.17
N VAL A 14 -10.97 -21.46 -0.83
CA VAL A 14 -10.75 -21.43 -2.29
C VAL A 14 -12.09 -21.35 -3.03
N ALA A 15 -13.10 -22.12 -2.61
CA ALA A 15 -14.41 -22.09 -3.23
C ALA A 15 -15.09 -20.70 -3.14
N GLN A 16 -14.90 -19.97 -2.03
CA GLN A 16 -15.40 -18.59 -1.89
C GLN A 16 -14.64 -17.63 -2.81
N ILE A 17 -13.32 -17.82 -2.99
CA ILE A 17 -12.50 -16.99 -3.88
C ILE A 17 -12.94 -17.25 -5.34
N GLU A 18 -13.14 -18.51 -5.72
CA GLU A 18 -13.66 -18.90 -7.05
C GLU A 18 -15.03 -18.26 -7.30
N ALA A 19 -15.95 -18.37 -6.35
CA ALA A 19 -17.28 -17.73 -6.46
C ALA A 19 -17.16 -16.21 -6.64
N ALA A 20 -16.31 -15.55 -5.88
CA ALA A 20 -16.09 -14.10 -5.97
C ALA A 20 -15.41 -13.68 -7.29
N ALA A 21 -14.68 -14.59 -7.93
CA ALA A 21 -14.06 -14.41 -9.24
C ALA A 21 -14.99 -14.78 -10.43
N GLY A 22 -16.21 -15.22 -10.16
CA GLY A 22 -17.14 -15.68 -11.20
C GLY A 22 -16.83 -17.08 -11.74
N LEU A 23 -15.99 -17.84 -11.03
CA LEU A 23 -15.67 -19.23 -11.35
C LEU A 23 -16.63 -20.18 -10.64
N THR A 24 -16.71 -21.43 -11.12
CA THR A 24 -17.49 -22.48 -10.43
C THR A 24 -16.82 -22.88 -9.12
N PRO A 25 -17.49 -22.65 -7.97
CA PRO A 25 -16.90 -22.94 -6.67
C PRO A 25 -16.52 -24.41 -6.49
N GLY A 26 -15.30 -24.67 -6.05
CA GLY A 26 -14.81 -26.03 -5.80
C GLY A 26 -14.41 -26.83 -7.03
N ALA A 27 -14.49 -26.23 -8.23
CA ALA A 27 -14.05 -26.88 -9.46
C ALA A 27 -12.55 -26.80 -9.74
N GLY A 28 -11.79 -26.10 -8.88
CA GLY A 28 -10.34 -25.97 -9.04
C GLY A 28 -9.93 -24.96 -10.11
N GLY A 29 -10.86 -24.14 -10.61
CA GLY A 29 -10.60 -23.13 -11.65
C GLY A 29 -9.53 -22.12 -11.25
N LEU A 30 -9.41 -21.83 -9.96
CA LEU A 30 -8.36 -20.99 -9.41
C LEU A 30 -6.96 -21.53 -9.70
N TYR A 31 -6.78 -22.84 -9.59
CA TYR A 31 -5.49 -23.50 -9.74
C TYR A 31 -4.97 -23.57 -11.18
N HIS A 32 -5.80 -23.18 -12.18
CA HIS A 32 -5.32 -22.96 -13.55
C HIS A 32 -4.47 -21.67 -13.66
N HIS A 33 -4.60 -20.73 -12.72
CA HIS A 33 -3.94 -19.43 -12.75
C HIS A 33 -2.94 -19.25 -11.61
N PHE A 34 -3.12 -19.93 -10.48
CA PHE A 34 -2.32 -19.80 -9.27
C PHE A 34 -2.00 -21.17 -8.70
N ASN A 35 -0.77 -21.37 -8.23
CA ASN A 35 -0.37 -22.66 -7.64
C ASN A 35 -0.92 -22.83 -6.22
N SER A 36 -1.25 -21.73 -5.54
CA SER A 36 -1.68 -21.75 -4.14
C SER A 36 -2.59 -20.55 -3.83
N LYS A 37 -3.27 -20.63 -2.68
CA LYS A 37 -4.03 -19.49 -2.14
C LYS A 37 -3.10 -18.34 -1.70
N GLU A 38 -1.90 -18.68 -1.30
CA GLU A 38 -0.81 -17.74 -1.00
C GLU A 38 -0.48 -16.90 -2.25
N ASP A 39 -0.36 -17.52 -3.43
CA ASP A 39 -0.08 -16.82 -4.68
C ASP A 39 -1.22 -15.85 -5.05
N VAL A 40 -2.47 -16.23 -4.79
CA VAL A 40 -3.62 -15.33 -4.99
C VAL A 40 -3.52 -14.10 -4.11
N LEU A 41 -3.17 -14.28 -2.83
CA LEU A 41 -3.00 -13.17 -1.91
C LEU A 41 -1.83 -12.28 -2.34
N ALA A 42 -0.68 -12.87 -2.64
CA ALA A 42 0.51 -12.16 -3.09
C ALA A 42 0.24 -11.36 -4.38
N PHE A 43 -0.42 -11.96 -5.35
CA PHE A 43 -0.84 -11.29 -6.59
C PHE A 43 -1.79 -10.13 -6.31
N GLY A 44 -2.79 -10.33 -5.45
CA GLY A 44 -3.73 -9.28 -5.07
C GLY A 44 -3.05 -8.09 -4.38
N VAL A 45 -2.13 -8.37 -3.47
CA VAL A 45 -1.30 -7.34 -2.82
C VAL A 45 -0.44 -6.62 -3.87
N HIS A 46 0.31 -7.35 -4.70
CA HIS A 46 1.17 -6.77 -5.73
C HIS A 46 0.40 -5.83 -6.67
N ARG A 47 -0.77 -6.25 -7.15
CA ARG A 47 -1.62 -5.42 -8.01
C ARG A 47 -2.10 -4.13 -7.34
N HIS A 48 -2.36 -4.16 -6.02
CA HIS A 48 -2.66 -2.93 -5.28
C HIS A 48 -1.43 -2.03 -5.14
N LEU A 49 -0.24 -2.62 -4.97
CA LEU A 49 1.01 -1.88 -4.90
C LEU A 49 1.34 -1.18 -6.22
N GLU A 50 1.15 -1.85 -7.36
CA GLU A 50 1.31 -1.26 -8.69
C GLU A 50 0.39 -0.03 -8.90
N ARG A 51 -0.83 -0.08 -8.39
CA ARG A 51 -1.74 1.09 -8.43
C ARG A 51 -1.21 2.25 -7.62
N LEU A 52 -0.62 1.99 -6.45
CA LEU A 52 0.02 3.02 -5.62
C LEU A 52 1.25 3.62 -6.34
N GLU A 53 1.97 2.83 -7.12
CA GLU A 53 3.08 3.33 -7.93
C GLU A 53 2.61 4.23 -9.09
N ALA A 54 1.57 3.84 -9.81
CA ALA A 54 0.98 4.66 -10.86
C ALA A 54 0.53 6.05 -10.37
N LEU A 55 0.16 6.15 -9.10
CA LEU A 55 -0.24 7.41 -8.47
C LEU A 55 0.95 8.36 -8.16
N ARG A 56 2.19 7.87 -8.20
CA ARG A 56 3.39 8.75 -8.14
C ARG A 56 3.48 9.66 -9.35
N ASP A 57 2.99 9.22 -10.51
CA ASP A 57 2.99 10.02 -11.72
C ASP A 57 1.99 11.17 -11.64
N VAL A 58 0.85 10.99 -10.95
CA VAL A 58 -0.10 12.07 -10.66
C VAL A 58 0.57 13.17 -9.80
N ARG A 59 1.40 12.79 -8.83
CA ARG A 59 2.15 13.75 -8.01
C ARG A 59 3.16 14.58 -8.83
N ARG A 60 3.78 14.01 -9.87
CA ARG A 60 4.63 14.73 -10.81
C ARG A 60 3.87 15.82 -11.57
N ILE A 61 2.59 15.56 -11.88
CA ILE A 61 1.74 16.52 -12.57
C ILE A 61 1.31 17.65 -11.63
N ILE A 62 1.07 17.36 -10.35
CA ILE A 62 0.63 18.33 -9.33
C ILE A 62 1.83 19.10 -8.74
N GLY A 63 3.03 18.53 -8.76
CA GLY A 63 4.25 19.02 -8.09
C GLY A 63 4.90 20.25 -8.74
N ASN A 64 4.14 21.14 -9.36
CA ASN A 64 4.68 22.37 -9.96
C ASN A 64 3.74 23.57 -9.71
N LEU A 65 3.09 23.59 -8.55
CA LEU A 65 2.17 24.66 -8.17
C LEU A 65 2.90 25.94 -7.72
N GLY A 66 4.23 25.86 -7.52
CA GLY A 66 5.06 26.98 -7.09
C GLY A 66 4.85 27.41 -5.62
N ASP A 67 4.04 26.68 -4.86
CA ASP A 67 3.82 26.86 -3.43
C ASP A 67 4.00 25.52 -2.69
N LEU A 68 5.15 25.35 -2.04
CA LEU A 68 5.51 24.14 -1.30
C LEU A 68 4.46 23.77 -0.24
N ARG A 69 3.84 24.77 0.42
CA ARG A 69 2.80 24.51 1.42
C ARG A 69 1.54 23.92 0.81
N ALA A 70 1.12 24.44 -0.34
CA ALA A 70 -0.02 23.93 -1.10
C ALA A 70 0.29 22.50 -1.61
N GLU A 71 1.47 22.28 -2.15
CA GLU A 71 1.91 20.97 -2.64
C GLU A 71 1.95 19.92 -1.52
N LEU A 72 2.53 20.25 -0.36
CA LEU A 72 2.53 19.38 0.82
C LEU A 72 1.11 19.06 1.30
N SER A 73 0.24 20.08 1.34
CA SER A 73 -1.14 19.90 1.81
C SER A 73 -1.93 18.97 0.89
N VAL A 74 -1.81 19.15 -0.43
CA VAL A 74 -2.46 18.30 -1.43
C VAL A 74 -1.89 16.87 -1.37
N THR A 75 -0.57 16.73 -1.29
CA THR A 75 0.10 15.43 -1.19
C THR A 75 -0.32 14.67 0.07
N ALA A 76 -0.38 15.34 1.23
CA ALA A 76 -0.81 14.72 2.47
C ALA A 76 -2.27 14.26 2.43
N ARG A 77 -3.18 15.12 1.94
CA ARG A 77 -4.60 14.76 1.77
C ARG A 77 -4.79 13.60 0.83
N TYR A 78 -4.06 13.59 -0.28
CA TYR A 78 -4.10 12.53 -1.25
C TYR A 78 -3.59 11.21 -0.65
N PHE A 79 -2.45 11.24 0.05
CA PHE A 79 -1.90 10.07 0.73
C PHE A 79 -2.88 9.49 1.76
N LEU A 80 -3.52 10.35 2.57
CA LEU A 80 -4.53 9.92 3.53
C LEU A 80 -5.75 9.30 2.85
N ALA A 81 -6.26 9.91 1.78
CA ALA A 81 -7.38 9.37 1.01
C ALA A 81 -7.05 7.99 0.41
N GLU A 82 -5.81 7.81 -0.07
CA GLU A 82 -5.35 6.53 -0.58
C GLU A 82 -5.24 5.47 0.53
N LEU A 83 -4.70 5.81 1.70
CA LEU A 83 -4.69 4.90 2.85
C LEU A 83 -6.12 4.49 3.27
N ASP A 84 -7.07 5.41 3.23
CA ASP A 84 -8.48 5.12 3.54
C ASP A 84 -9.09 4.19 2.47
N ALA A 85 -8.84 4.45 1.19
CA ALA A 85 -9.28 3.61 0.07
C ALA A 85 -8.67 2.20 0.11
N GLN A 86 -7.46 2.05 0.67
CA GLN A 86 -6.73 0.79 0.79
C GLN A 86 -6.81 0.17 2.20
N SER A 87 -7.78 0.56 3.01
CA SER A 87 -7.92 0.08 4.40
C SER A 87 -8.01 -1.45 4.50
N GLU A 88 -8.67 -2.12 3.55
CA GLU A 88 -8.71 -3.58 3.47
C GLU A 88 -7.33 -4.19 3.29
N LEU A 89 -6.52 -3.63 2.38
CA LEU A 89 -5.15 -4.06 2.14
C LEU A 89 -4.28 -3.87 3.39
N LEU A 90 -4.38 -2.71 4.05
CA LEU A 90 -3.63 -2.43 5.28
C LEU A 90 -3.96 -3.45 6.38
N ARG A 91 -5.24 -3.81 6.56
CA ARG A 91 -5.65 -4.85 7.51
C ARG A 91 -5.03 -6.21 7.18
N ILE A 92 -5.03 -6.59 5.92
CA ILE A 92 -4.41 -7.85 5.48
C ILE A 92 -2.91 -7.84 5.76
N ILE A 93 -2.22 -6.77 5.36
CA ILE A 93 -0.77 -6.63 5.56
C ILE A 93 -0.44 -6.76 7.05
N VAL A 94 -1.11 -5.99 7.92
CA VAL A 94 -0.86 -6.03 9.37
C VAL A 94 -1.15 -7.42 9.96
N SER A 95 -2.27 -8.04 9.58
CA SER A 95 -2.67 -9.34 10.13
C SER A 95 -1.78 -10.48 9.65
N GLU A 96 -1.38 -10.49 8.37
CA GLU A 96 -0.62 -11.59 7.79
C GLU A 96 0.89 -11.45 8.02
N THR A 97 1.44 -10.23 8.03
CA THR A 97 2.85 -10.01 8.41
C THR A 97 3.12 -10.48 9.85
N ARG A 98 2.16 -10.28 10.75
CA ARG A 98 2.25 -10.76 12.13
C ARG A 98 2.19 -12.29 12.24
N ARG A 99 1.40 -12.95 11.39
CA ARG A 99 1.15 -14.41 11.43
C ARG A 99 2.12 -15.20 10.56
N ARG A 100 2.61 -14.62 9.47
CA ARG A 100 3.46 -15.24 8.45
C ARG A 100 4.48 -14.23 7.92
N PRO A 101 5.56 -13.99 8.69
CA PRO A 101 6.52 -12.92 8.38
C PRO A 101 7.14 -12.97 6.98
N GLY A 102 7.20 -14.15 6.34
CA GLY A 102 7.83 -14.32 5.03
C GLY A 102 6.89 -14.14 3.81
N LEU A 103 5.56 -14.16 4.01
CA LEU A 103 4.64 -14.24 2.87
C LEU A 103 4.53 -12.94 2.06
N LEU A 104 4.57 -11.82 2.74
CA LEU A 104 4.39 -10.49 2.13
C LEU A 104 5.57 -9.54 2.38
N SER A 105 6.60 -9.98 3.14
CA SER A 105 7.66 -9.11 3.61
C SER A 105 8.36 -8.38 2.47
N GLU A 106 8.80 -9.09 1.45
CA GLU A 106 9.56 -8.49 0.33
C GLU A 106 8.75 -7.43 -0.42
N ALA A 107 7.49 -7.73 -0.77
CA ALA A 107 6.62 -6.78 -1.46
C ALA A 107 6.30 -5.55 -0.60
N VAL A 108 6.04 -5.76 0.70
CA VAL A 108 5.75 -4.67 1.64
C VAL A 108 6.99 -3.82 1.89
N ASP A 109 8.15 -4.44 2.12
CA ASP A 109 9.42 -3.75 2.33
C ASP A 109 9.79 -2.91 1.10
N GLN A 110 9.63 -3.48 -0.09
CA GLN A 110 9.89 -2.78 -1.34
C GLN A 110 8.95 -1.58 -1.55
N LEU A 111 7.66 -1.73 -1.25
CA LEU A 111 6.69 -0.65 -1.30
C LEU A 111 7.04 0.47 -0.32
N ILE A 112 7.26 0.12 0.95
CA ILE A 112 7.60 1.09 1.99
C ILE A 112 8.86 1.83 1.56
N ALA A 113 9.95 1.11 1.29
CA ALA A 113 11.22 1.72 0.90
C ALA A 113 11.10 2.62 -0.33
N SER A 114 10.34 2.22 -1.35
CA SER A 114 10.15 3.03 -2.56
C SER A 114 9.28 4.27 -2.31
N THR A 115 8.26 4.17 -1.46
CA THR A 115 7.40 5.30 -1.09
C THR A 115 8.19 6.37 -0.31
N PHE A 116 8.96 5.94 0.69
CA PHE A 116 9.77 6.84 1.50
C PHE A 116 10.87 7.50 0.68
N ARG A 117 11.61 6.74 -0.14
CA ARG A 117 12.64 7.30 -1.05
C ARG A 117 12.05 8.29 -2.04
N GLY A 118 10.93 7.95 -2.67
CA GLY A 118 10.27 8.83 -3.63
C GLY A 118 9.77 10.14 -3.01
N PHE A 119 9.31 10.10 -1.76
CA PHE A 119 8.90 11.30 -1.04
C PHE A 119 10.11 12.14 -0.60
N ALA A 120 11.19 11.52 -0.13
CA ALA A 120 12.43 12.21 0.22
C ALA A 120 13.07 12.91 -1.00
N GLN A 121 13.09 12.23 -2.14
CA GLN A 121 13.58 12.83 -3.38
C GLN A 121 12.75 14.05 -3.79
N TRP A 122 11.43 13.94 -3.75
CA TRP A 122 10.54 15.07 -4.05
C TRP A 122 10.75 16.24 -3.10
N LEU A 123 10.93 16.00 -1.79
CA LEU A 123 11.25 17.06 -0.82
C LEU A 123 12.52 17.81 -1.18
N ARG A 124 13.56 17.10 -1.61
CA ARG A 124 14.83 17.73 -2.05
C ARG A 124 14.63 18.61 -3.29
N GLU A 125 13.89 18.12 -4.27
CA GLU A 125 13.57 18.85 -5.49
C GLU A 125 12.76 20.12 -5.17
N ALA A 126 11.70 19.99 -4.36
CA ALA A 126 10.83 21.09 -3.94
C ALA A 126 11.57 22.13 -3.07
N ALA A 127 12.56 21.71 -2.28
CA ALA A 127 13.41 22.60 -1.49
C ALA A 127 14.60 23.18 -2.30
N GLY A 128 14.63 23.04 -3.62
CA GLY A 128 15.73 23.53 -4.46
C GLY A 128 17.08 22.93 -4.10
N GLN A 129 17.14 21.67 -3.70
CA GLN A 129 18.33 20.91 -3.28
C GLN A 129 19.00 21.48 -1.99
N GLN A 130 18.31 22.27 -1.20
CA GLN A 130 18.84 22.80 0.07
C GLN A 130 18.88 21.75 1.19
N LEU A 131 18.12 20.65 1.04
CA LEU A 131 18.12 19.54 1.99
C LEU A 131 19.16 18.50 1.59
N SER A 132 19.95 18.02 2.58
CA SER A 132 20.76 16.82 2.38
C SER A 132 19.86 15.59 2.21
N GLU A 133 20.43 14.49 1.70
CA GLU A 133 19.72 13.22 1.54
C GLU A 133 19.21 12.69 2.89
N ASP A 134 20.04 12.76 3.93
CA ASP A 134 19.68 12.33 5.29
C ASP A 134 18.58 13.17 5.91
N GLN A 135 18.62 14.50 5.71
CA GLN A 135 17.56 15.40 6.17
C GLN A 135 16.22 15.11 5.49
N ALA A 136 16.23 14.95 4.17
CA ALA A 136 15.03 14.64 3.40
C ALA A 136 14.46 13.26 3.76
N SER A 137 15.33 12.26 3.96
CA SER A 137 14.91 10.92 4.41
C SER A 137 14.30 10.95 5.80
N THR A 138 14.90 11.69 6.73
CA THR A 138 14.37 11.87 8.10
C THR A 138 13.00 12.54 8.07
N ILE A 139 12.84 13.63 7.33
CA ILE A 139 11.56 14.33 7.20
C ILE A 139 10.51 13.42 6.55
N ALA A 140 10.88 12.69 5.50
CA ALA A 140 9.98 11.74 4.85
C ALA A 140 9.51 10.65 5.81
N THR A 141 10.42 10.10 6.60
CA THR A 141 10.10 9.06 7.59
C THR A 141 9.14 9.59 8.66
N LEU A 142 9.40 10.77 9.20
CA LEU A 142 8.52 11.36 10.21
C LEU A 142 7.14 11.71 9.63
N ALA A 143 7.08 12.36 8.47
CA ALA A 143 5.83 12.79 7.85
C ALA A 143 4.95 11.60 7.45
N LEU A 144 5.49 10.66 6.67
CA LEU A 144 4.76 9.48 6.21
C LEU A 144 4.43 8.53 7.36
N GLY A 145 5.34 8.40 8.33
CA GLY A 145 5.14 7.60 9.53
C GLY A 145 3.96 8.12 10.37
N LEU A 146 3.85 9.43 10.57
CA LEU A 146 2.73 10.05 11.28
C LEU A 146 1.40 9.86 10.53
N LEU A 147 1.39 10.09 9.20
CA LEU A 147 0.19 9.90 8.39
C LEU A 147 -0.27 8.44 8.40
N LEU A 148 0.66 7.50 8.22
CA LEU A 148 0.37 6.07 8.27
C LEU A 148 -0.14 5.65 9.65
N SER A 149 0.53 6.08 10.72
CA SER A 149 0.12 5.77 12.10
C SER A 149 -1.27 6.27 12.42
N SER A 150 -1.65 7.46 11.94
CA SER A 150 -2.98 8.02 12.15
C SER A 150 -4.08 7.12 11.57
N ARG A 151 -3.83 6.46 10.43
CA ARG A 151 -4.78 5.57 9.77
C ARG A 151 -4.73 4.14 10.31
N LEU A 152 -3.56 3.64 10.69
CA LEU A 152 -3.45 2.35 11.35
C LEU A 152 -4.20 2.33 12.67
N LEU A 153 -4.08 3.38 13.47
CA LEU A 153 -4.79 3.49 14.74
C LEU A 153 -6.30 3.54 14.53
N SER A 154 -6.80 4.34 13.60
CA SER A 154 -8.24 4.50 13.39
C SER A 154 -8.90 3.36 12.62
N ASN A 155 -8.21 2.75 11.64
CA ASN A 155 -8.83 1.80 10.71
C ASN A 155 -8.50 0.32 11.02
N VAL A 156 -7.45 0.06 11.79
CA VAL A 156 -6.94 -1.31 12.04
C VAL A 156 -7.03 -1.70 13.50
N ILE A 157 -6.86 -0.76 14.41
CA ILE A 157 -6.82 -1.00 15.87
C ILE A 157 -8.12 -0.53 16.54
N GLY A 158 -8.81 0.50 16.02
CA GLY A 158 -10.14 0.94 16.44
C GLY A 158 -11.21 0.06 15.87
#